data_943c51678c141898eba301386e7e89a4
#
_entry.id   943c51678c141898eba301386e7e89a4
#
_cell.length_a   1.000
_cell.length_b   1.000
_cell.length_c   1.000
_cell.angle_alpha   90.00
_cell.angle_beta   90.00
_cell.angle_gamma   90.00
#
_symmetry.space_group_name_H-M   'P 1'
#
loop_
_entity.id
_entity.type
_entity.pdbx_description
1 polymer ?
#
loop_
_entity_poly.entity_id
_entity_poly.type
_entity_poly.pdbx_seq_one_letter_code
_entity_poly.pdbx_strand_id
1 'polypeptide(L)' 'SVGIATAGAAPVLAGLLRQKIDAVLPDDLESILTAAANLTAELRQSVPDPKERTRLLRQELGKLLG' A
#
# COMPACT_ATOMS: atom_id res chain seq x y z
N SER A 1 12.18 7.41 8.32
CA SER A 1 11.40 6.46 9.09
C SER A 1 10.38 5.76 8.20
N VAL A 2 9.88 4.67 8.71
CA VAL A 2 8.89 3.88 7.99
C VAL A 2 7.62 4.69 7.75
N GLY A 3 7.24 5.53 8.71
CA GLY A 3 6.08 6.37 8.57
C GLY A 3 6.13 7.28 7.36
N ILE A 4 7.31 7.83 7.05
CA ILE A 4 7.48 8.68 5.88
C ILE A 4 7.36 7.87 4.60
N ALA A 5 7.99 6.69 4.56
CA ALA A 5 7.97 5.84 3.37
C ALA A 5 6.56 5.37 3.02
N THR A 6 5.71 5.16 4.03
CA THR A 6 4.35 4.67 3.83
C THR A 6 3.28 5.76 3.85
N ALA A 7 3.66 7.04 3.94
CA ALA A 7 2.69 8.13 4.10
C ALA A 7 1.62 8.16 3.01
N GLY A 8 1.99 7.88 1.75
CA GLY A 8 1.05 7.84 0.64
C GLY A 8 0.25 6.54 0.55
N ALA A 9 0.76 5.46 1.14
CA ALA A 9 0.14 4.15 1.07
C ALA A 9 -0.79 3.87 2.27
N ALA A 10 -0.53 4.50 3.42
CA ALA A 10 -1.26 4.19 4.65
C ALA A 10 -2.78 4.35 4.54
N PRO A 11 -3.32 5.45 3.98
CA PRO A 11 -4.77 5.60 3.84
C PRO A 11 -5.38 4.55 2.93
N VAL A 12 -4.71 4.23 1.82
CA VAL A 12 -5.18 3.22 0.87
C VAL A 12 -5.17 1.84 1.54
N LEU A 13 -4.06 1.51 2.21
CA LEU A 13 -3.91 0.23 2.86
C LEU A 13 -4.93 0.06 3.98
N ALA A 14 -5.17 1.09 4.80
CA ALA A 14 -6.16 1.04 5.86
C ALA A 14 -7.56 0.73 5.33
N GLY A 15 -7.94 1.35 4.20
CA GLY A 15 -9.22 1.09 3.57
C GLY A 15 -9.35 -0.35 3.10
N LEU A 16 -8.30 -0.89 2.48
CA LEU A 16 -8.29 -2.27 2.01
C LEU A 16 -8.29 -3.27 3.17
N LEU A 17 -7.55 -2.99 4.24
CA LEU A 17 -7.50 -3.86 5.40
C LEU A 17 -8.83 -3.94 6.12
N ARG A 18 -9.61 -2.85 6.15
CA ARG A 18 -10.95 -2.88 6.72
C ARG A 18 -11.84 -3.91 6.05
N GLN A 19 -11.67 -4.06 4.75
CA GLN A 19 -12.45 -5.03 3.97
C GLN A 19 -11.98 -6.46 4.17
N LYS A 20 -10.70 -6.63 4.56
CA LYS A 20 -10.06 -7.94 4.63
C LYS A 20 -9.54 -8.29 6.02
N ILE A 21 -10.05 -7.62 7.05
CA ILE A 21 -9.48 -7.72 8.40
C ILE A 21 -9.37 -9.16 8.92
N ASP A 22 -10.36 -9.99 8.61
CA ASP A 22 -10.37 -11.38 9.06
C ASP A 22 -9.46 -12.29 8.25
N ALA A 23 -9.00 -11.81 7.10
CA ALA A 23 -8.17 -12.59 6.20
C ALA A 23 -6.68 -12.29 6.33
N VAL A 24 -6.32 -11.20 7.01
CA VAL A 24 -4.93 -10.75 7.10
C VAL A 24 -4.33 -11.16 8.44
N LEU A 25 -3.29 -12.00 8.39
CA LEU A 25 -2.54 -12.41 9.58
C LEU A 25 -1.45 -11.39 9.90
N PRO A 26 -1.01 -11.28 11.17
CA PRO A 26 0.03 -10.31 11.56
C PRO A 26 1.32 -10.42 10.74
N ASP A 27 1.77 -11.63 10.45
CA ASP A 27 2.98 -11.84 9.64
C ASP A 27 2.78 -11.35 8.21
N ASP A 28 1.61 -11.61 7.64
CA ASP A 28 1.27 -11.15 6.30
C ASP A 28 1.16 -9.62 6.27
N LEU A 29 0.65 -9.02 7.34
CA LEU A 29 0.54 -7.57 7.44
C LEU A 29 1.91 -6.90 7.36
N GLU A 30 2.91 -7.45 8.04
CA GLU A 30 4.26 -6.92 7.98
C GLU A 30 4.84 -6.97 6.56
N SER A 31 4.65 -8.09 5.88
CA SER A 31 5.07 -8.25 4.48
C SER A 31 4.35 -7.26 3.57
N ILE A 32 3.06 -7.08 3.77
CA ILE A 32 2.25 -6.14 2.98
C ILE A 32 2.73 -4.71 3.20
N LEU A 33 3.03 -4.33 4.44
CA LEU A 33 3.54 -2.99 4.74
C LEU A 33 4.87 -2.73 4.06
N THR A 34 5.77 -3.71 4.07
CA THR A 34 7.05 -3.59 3.38
C THR A 34 6.86 -3.43 1.87
N ALA A 35 6.01 -4.26 1.27
CA ALA A 35 5.71 -4.17 -0.15
C ALA A 35 5.07 -2.82 -0.50
N ALA A 36 4.16 -2.33 0.34
CA ALA A 36 3.51 -1.04 0.13
C ALA A 36 4.52 0.11 0.17
N ALA A 37 5.47 0.08 1.10
CA ALA A 37 6.50 1.10 1.20
C ALA A 37 7.38 1.11 -0.05
N ASN A 38 7.81 -0.06 -0.52
CA ASN A 38 8.63 -0.18 -1.72
C ASN A 38 7.88 0.30 -2.95
N LEU A 39 6.62 -0.09 -3.09
CA LEU A 39 5.78 0.31 -4.21
C LEU A 39 5.55 1.81 -4.22
N THR A 40 5.31 2.41 -3.06
CA THR A 40 5.13 3.85 -2.95
C THR A 40 6.37 4.59 -3.43
N ALA A 41 7.56 4.13 -3.02
CA ALA A 41 8.82 4.74 -3.45
C ALA A 41 9.00 4.63 -4.96
N GLU A 42 8.71 3.48 -5.55
CA GLU A 42 8.81 3.27 -6.99
C GLU A 42 7.85 4.18 -7.76
N LEU A 43 6.62 4.27 -7.30
CA LEU A 43 5.61 5.09 -7.97
C LEU A 43 5.93 6.58 -7.90
N ARG A 44 6.54 7.03 -6.82
CA ARG A 44 6.98 8.43 -6.73
C ARG A 44 8.01 8.78 -7.78
N GLN A 45 8.85 7.83 -8.16
CA GLN A 45 9.87 8.06 -9.18
C GLN A 45 9.31 7.95 -10.60
N SER A 46 8.35 7.06 -10.83
CA SER A 46 7.88 6.76 -12.18
C SER A 46 6.56 7.43 -12.54
N VAL A 47 5.75 7.81 -11.56
CA VAL A 47 4.42 8.40 -11.80
C VAL A 47 4.31 9.73 -11.04
N PRO A 48 4.47 10.89 -11.74
CA PRO A 48 4.42 12.19 -11.06
C PRO A 48 3.04 12.61 -10.60
N ASP A 49 1.97 12.13 -11.23
CA ASP A 49 0.60 12.52 -10.88
C ASP A 49 0.14 11.80 -9.60
N PRO A 50 -0.20 12.55 -8.52
CA PRO A 50 -0.63 11.95 -7.27
C PRO A 50 -1.89 11.09 -7.42
N LYS A 51 -2.84 11.50 -8.25
CA LYS A 51 -4.08 10.75 -8.45
C LYS A 51 -3.80 9.41 -9.13
N GLU A 52 -2.93 9.42 -10.12
CA GLU A 52 -2.53 8.22 -10.82
C GLU A 52 -1.77 7.28 -9.91
N ARG A 53 -0.88 7.81 -9.07
CA ARG A 53 -0.15 7.01 -8.09
C ARG A 53 -1.11 6.31 -7.12
N THR A 54 -2.10 7.04 -6.61
CA THR A 54 -3.09 6.47 -5.70
C THR A 54 -3.87 5.34 -6.36
N ARG A 55 -4.27 5.54 -7.61
CA ARG A 55 -5.01 4.53 -8.36
C ARG A 55 -4.19 3.26 -8.54
N LEU A 56 -2.94 3.42 -8.97
CA LEU A 56 -2.04 2.27 -9.18
C LEU A 56 -1.71 1.58 -7.86
N LEU A 57 -1.49 2.35 -6.81
CA LEU A 57 -1.20 1.80 -5.49
C LEU A 57 -2.35 0.95 -4.98
N ARG A 58 -3.57 1.45 -5.11
CA ARG A 58 -4.77 0.71 -4.70
C ARG A 58 -4.90 -0.59 -5.50
N GLN A 59 -4.65 -0.53 -6.79
CA GLN A 59 -4.73 -1.70 -7.65
C GLN A 59 -3.73 -2.77 -7.23
N GLU A 60 -2.48 -2.38 -7.00
CA GLU A 60 -1.42 -3.33 -6.64
C GLU A 60 -1.60 -3.88 -5.23
N LEU A 61 -1.96 -3.04 -4.27
CA LEU A 61 -2.22 -3.49 -2.90
C LEU A 61 -3.44 -4.40 -2.84
N GLY A 62 -4.44 -4.13 -3.66
CA GLY A 62 -5.61 -5.01 -3.76
C GLY A 62 -5.24 -6.41 -4.20
N LYS A 63 -4.29 -6.53 -5.13
CA LYS A 63 -3.79 -7.85 -5.56
C LYS A 63 -3.08 -8.58 -4.43
N LEU A 64 -2.30 -7.86 -3.61
CA LEU A 64 -1.60 -8.47 -2.48
C LEU A 64 -2.57 -8.98 -1.41
N LEU A 65 -3.66 -8.26 -1.20
CA LEU A 65 -4.66 -8.62 -0.19
C LEU A 65 -5.71 -9.61 -0.71
N GLY A 66 -5.87 -9.63 -1.98
CA GLY A 66 -6.93 -10.37 -2.61
C GLY A 66 -6.75 -11.76 -2.94
#